data_e2ebbb6441bef990e2b8bca0ae825f84
#
_entry.id   e2ebbb6441bef990e2b8bca0ae825f84
#
_cell.length_a   1.000
_cell.length_b   1.000
_cell.length_c   1.000
_cell.angle_alpha   90.00
_cell.angle_beta   90.00
_cell.angle_gamma   90.00
#
_symmetry.space_group_name_H-M   'P 1'
#
loop_
_entity.id
_entity.type
_entity.pdbx_description
1 polymer ?
#
loop_
_entity_poly.entity_id
_entity_poly.type
_entity_poly.pdbx_seq_one_letter_code
_entity_poly.pdbx_strand_id
1 'polypeptide(L)'
;MAKGNESKTKKLMLLQKILFVITIICFFASFVPSYWVFILVVIFSADGGMYFSEMLEYILALFAVNLLYLIPQSITLLIDKKFRSVFSADGKASNLSCKIKQMSKIFIIIWATAFAIAIAAILFLCI
;
A
#
# COMPACT_ATOMS: atom_id res chain seq x y z
N MET A 1 -8.64 -3.94 36.81
CA MET A 1 -7.41 -4.09 36.01
C MET A 1 -7.66 -4.87 34.73
N ALA A 2 -8.29 -6.06 34.81
CA ALA A 2 -8.60 -6.85 33.61
C ALA A 2 -9.52 -6.12 32.63
N LYS A 3 -10.52 -5.39 33.13
CA LYS A 3 -11.45 -4.63 32.29
C LYS A 3 -10.76 -3.51 31.50
N GLY A 4 -9.78 -2.85 32.10
CA GLY A 4 -9.03 -1.80 31.41
C GLY A 4 -8.18 -2.33 30.28
N ASN A 5 -7.53 -3.48 30.48
CA ASN A 5 -6.72 -4.13 29.44
C ASN A 5 -7.59 -4.67 28.31
N GLU A 6 -8.74 -5.26 28.63
CA GLU A 6 -9.68 -5.74 27.62
C GLU A 6 -10.22 -4.59 26.76
N SER A 7 -10.58 -3.47 27.40
CA SER A 7 -11.07 -2.28 26.69
C SER A 7 -10.00 -1.71 25.77
N LYS A 8 -8.75 -1.64 26.23
CA LYS A 8 -7.63 -1.18 25.42
C LYS A 8 -7.38 -2.11 24.23
N THR A 9 -7.40 -3.43 24.47
CA THR A 9 -7.23 -4.43 23.41
C THR A 9 -8.32 -4.32 22.37
N LYS A 10 -9.59 -4.16 22.79
CA LYS A 10 -10.71 -3.99 21.86
C LYS A 10 -10.56 -2.74 21.02
N LYS A 11 -10.14 -1.63 21.61
CA LYS A 11 -9.90 -0.38 20.88
C LYS A 11 -8.78 -0.53 19.86
N LEU A 12 -7.70 -1.21 20.23
CA LEU A 12 -6.58 -1.47 19.31
C LEU A 12 -7.00 -2.39 18.17
N MET A 13 -7.81 -3.42 18.46
CA MET A 13 -8.33 -4.31 17.43
C MET A 13 -9.22 -3.55 16.45
N LEU A 14 -10.10 -2.68 16.96
CA LEU A 14 -10.96 -1.87 16.12
C LEU A 14 -10.14 -0.91 15.25
N LEU A 15 -9.15 -0.26 15.84
CA LEU A 15 -8.23 0.63 15.12
C LEU A 15 -7.52 -0.13 13.99
N GLN A 16 -7.02 -1.33 14.29
CA GLN A 16 -6.33 -2.17 13.30
C GLN A 16 -7.27 -2.56 12.15
N LYS A 17 -8.51 -2.92 12.46
CA LYS A 17 -9.51 -3.24 11.44
C LYS A 17 -9.80 -2.03 10.55
N ILE A 18 -9.97 -0.86 11.14
CA ILE A 18 -10.23 0.38 10.41
C ILE A 18 -9.06 0.71 9.51
N LEU A 19 -7.83 0.64 10.03
CA LEU A 19 -6.62 0.91 9.25
C LEU A 19 -6.46 -0.08 8.11
N PHE A 20 -6.78 -1.35 8.34
CA PHE A 20 -6.71 -2.38 7.31
C PHE A 20 -7.70 -2.11 6.18
N VAL A 21 -8.94 -1.73 6.52
CA VAL A 21 -9.95 -1.36 5.53
C VAL A 21 -9.51 -0.14 4.74
N ILE A 22 -8.98 0.88 5.40
CA ILE A 22 -8.44 2.07 4.75
C ILE A 22 -7.30 1.68 3.80
N THR A 23 -6.42 0.79 4.24
CA THR A 23 -5.29 0.29 3.43
C THR A 23 -5.80 -0.40 2.16
N ILE A 24 -6.83 -1.25 2.29
CA ILE A 24 -7.42 -1.94 1.14
C ILE A 24 -8.01 -0.92 0.15
N ILE A 25 -8.79 0.04 0.66
CA ILE A 25 -9.40 1.08 -0.16
C ILE A 25 -8.33 1.90 -0.88
N CYS A 26 -7.29 2.31 -0.17
CA CYS A 26 -6.17 3.06 -0.75
C CYS A 26 -5.39 2.23 -1.77
N PHE A 27 -5.24 0.93 -1.52
CA PHE A 27 -4.58 0.02 -2.46
C PHE A 27 -5.30 0.01 -3.81
N PHE A 28 -6.61 -0.19 -3.80
CA PHE A 28 -7.38 -0.18 -5.04
C PHE A 28 -7.46 1.22 -5.64
N ALA A 29 -7.61 2.24 -4.80
CA ALA A 29 -7.67 3.63 -5.27
C ALA A 29 -6.36 4.08 -5.93
N SER A 30 -5.21 3.57 -5.50
CA SER A 30 -3.94 3.92 -6.10
C SER A 30 -3.75 3.32 -7.51
N PHE A 31 -4.42 2.21 -7.81
CA PHE A 31 -4.35 1.61 -9.13
C PHE A 31 -5.00 2.48 -10.21
N VAL A 32 -6.08 3.20 -9.89
CA VAL A 32 -6.79 4.01 -10.86
C VAL A 32 -5.90 5.16 -11.40
N PRO A 33 -5.33 6.03 -10.54
CA PRO A 33 -4.41 7.05 -11.04
C PRO A 33 -3.14 6.48 -11.68
N SER A 34 -2.63 5.36 -11.17
CA SER A 34 -1.46 4.69 -11.76
C SER A 34 -1.75 4.24 -13.18
N TYR A 35 -2.92 3.68 -13.42
CA TYR A 35 -3.37 3.27 -14.74
C TYR A 35 -3.46 4.47 -15.69
N TRP A 36 -4.02 5.59 -15.20
CA TRP A 36 -4.10 6.82 -15.99
C TRP A 36 -2.72 7.36 -16.37
N VAL A 37 -1.79 7.39 -15.42
CA VAL A 37 -0.40 7.82 -15.69
C VAL A 37 0.21 6.92 -16.77
N PHE A 38 0.01 5.61 -16.65
CA PHE A 38 0.54 4.65 -17.61
C PHE A 38 -0.04 4.89 -19.01
N ILE A 39 -1.35 5.12 -19.12
CA ILE A 39 -2.01 5.42 -20.40
C ILE A 39 -1.42 6.69 -21.01
N LEU A 40 -1.24 7.75 -20.23
CA LEU A 40 -0.65 9.00 -20.70
C LEU A 40 0.76 8.77 -21.26
N VAL A 41 1.57 7.96 -20.56
CA VAL A 41 2.92 7.63 -21.03
C VAL A 41 2.85 6.91 -22.38
N VAL A 42 1.96 5.94 -22.53
CA VAL A 42 1.80 5.21 -23.77
C VAL A 42 1.39 6.15 -24.91
N ILE A 43 0.43 7.04 -24.68
CA ILE A 43 -0.04 7.97 -25.68
C ILE A 43 1.09 8.92 -26.13
N PHE A 44 1.80 9.52 -25.18
CA PHE A 44 2.88 10.45 -25.48
C PHE A 44 4.06 9.77 -26.15
N SER A 45 4.38 8.53 -25.79
CA SER A 45 5.47 7.81 -26.42
C SER A 45 5.12 7.42 -27.87
N ALA A 46 3.82 7.18 -28.15
CA ALA A 46 3.38 6.87 -29.51
C ALA A 46 3.42 8.08 -30.43
N ASP A 47 3.24 9.30 -29.90
CA ASP A 47 3.14 10.52 -30.68
C ASP A 47 4.50 11.12 -31.13
N GLY A 48 5.61 10.56 -30.76
CA GLY A 48 6.90 11.08 -31.22
C GLY A 48 8.03 10.93 -30.23
N GLY A 49 7.81 10.12 -29.23
CA GLY A 49 8.80 9.87 -28.20
C GLY A 49 8.71 10.85 -27.04
N MET A 50 9.35 10.49 -25.97
CA MET A 50 9.30 11.22 -24.72
C MET A 50 10.73 11.57 -24.29
N TYR A 51 10.93 12.81 -23.87
CA TYR A 51 12.23 13.22 -23.34
C TYR A 51 12.45 12.57 -21.98
N PHE A 52 13.72 12.39 -21.63
CA PHE A 52 14.10 11.76 -20.36
C PHE A 52 13.53 12.51 -19.16
N SER A 53 13.51 13.85 -19.21
CA SER A 53 12.94 14.68 -18.14
C SER A 53 11.45 14.43 -17.95
N GLU A 54 10.71 14.27 -19.03
CA GLU A 54 9.27 13.96 -18.97
C GLU A 54 9.05 12.56 -18.40
N MET A 55 9.86 11.60 -18.78
CA MET A 55 9.80 10.24 -18.24
C MET A 55 10.00 10.25 -16.72
N LEU A 56 10.97 11.02 -16.23
CA LEU A 56 11.20 11.14 -14.79
C LEU A 56 10.01 11.75 -14.07
N GLU A 57 9.38 12.77 -14.66
CA GLU A 57 8.19 13.38 -14.08
C GLU A 57 7.05 12.37 -13.94
N TYR A 58 6.82 11.54 -14.94
CA TYR A 58 5.77 10.51 -14.88
C TYR A 58 6.08 9.43 -13.86
N ILE A 59 7.35 9.02 -13.76
CA ILE A 59 7.78 8.04 -12.75
C ILE A 59 7.59 8.61 -11.34
N LEU A 60 7.94 9.89 -11.14
CA LEU A 60 7.75 10.56 -9.85
C LEU A 60 6.27 10.70 -9.51
N ALA A 61 5.43 11.04 -10.49
CA ALA A 61 3.99 11.12 -10.30
C ALA A 61 3.40 9.76 -9.92
N LEU A 62 3.84 8.69 -10.57
CA LEU A 62 3.44 7.33 -10.25
C LEU A 62 3.83 6.96 -8.83
N PHE A 63 5.06 7.30 -8.43
CA PHE A 63 5.53 7.05 -7.07
C PHE A 63 4.72 7.83 -6.05
N ALA A 64 4.43 9.11 -6.30
CA ALA A 64 3.65 9.96 -5.41
C ALA A 64 2.22 9.41 -5.20
N VAL A 65 1.59 8.95 -6.27
CA VAL A 65 0.26 8.33 -6.19
C VAL A 65 0.29 7.08 -5.32
N ASN A 66 1.34 6.27 -5.46
CA ASN A 66 1.48 5.03 -4.70
C ASN A 66 1.79 5.28 -3.23
N LEU A 67 2.28 6.46 -2.85
CA LEU A 67 2.44 6.82 -1.43
C LEU A 67 1.10 6.84 -0.70
N LEU A 68 -0.01 7.11 -1.39
CA LEU A 68 -1.35 7.05 -0.79
C LEU A 68 -1.66 5.65 -0.24
N TYR A 69 -1.14 4.61 -0.87
CA TYR A 69 -1.27 3.24 -0.36
C TYR A 69 -0.21 2.95 0.70
N LEU A 70 1.02 3.37 0.47
CA LEU A 70 2.15 3.02 1.34
C LEU A 70 2.02 3.62 2.74
N ILE A 71 1.47 4.83 2.86
CA ILE A 71 1.31 5.49 4.16
C ILE A 71 0.39 4.69 5.10
N PRO A 72 -0.86 4.35 4.71
CA PRO A 72 -1.71 3.51 5.58
C PRO A 72 -1.12 2.14 5.85
N GLN A 73 -0.48 1.53 4.86
CA GLN A 73 0.16 0.22 5.00
C GLN A 73 1.27 0.27 6.05
N SER A 74 2.11 1.30 6.00
CA SER A 74 3.20 1.49 6.96
C SER A 74 2.66 1.70 8.38
N ILE A 75 1.62 2.52 8.52
CA ILE A 75 1.00 2.78 9.81
C ILE A 75 0.43 1.48 10.39
N THR A 76 -0.26 0.68 9.58
CA THR A 76 -0.83 -0.60 10.00
C THR A 76 0.26 -1.54 10.51
N LEU A 77 1.35 -1.66 9.78
CA LEU A 77 2.47 -2.53 10.16
C LEU A 77 3.19 -2.02 11.42
N LEU A 78 3.35 -0.70 11.56
CA LEU A 78 3.98 -0.12 12.74
C LEU A 78 3.14 -0.35 13.99
N ILE A 79 1.82 -0.22 13.89
CA ILE A 79 0.91 -0.48 15.02
C ILE A 79 0.97 -1.95 15.40
N ASP A 80 0.96 -2.85 14.42
CA ASP A 80 1.08 -4.28 14.68
C ASP A 80 2.39 -4.61 15.40
N LYS A 81 3.50 -4.03 14.94
CA LYS A 81 4.81 -4.23 15.56
C LYS A 81 4.86 -3.66 16.97
N LYS A 82 4.33 -2.44 17.16
CA LYS A 82 4.38 -1.74 18.46
C LYS A 82 3.54 -2.44 19.51
N PHE A 83 2.37 -2.93 19.14
CA PHE A 83 1.42 -3.53 20.08
C PHE A 83 1.36 -5.05 19.97
N ARG A 84 2.42 -5.67 19.45
CA ARG A 84 2.47 -7.13 19.27
C ARG A 84 2.27 -7.89 20.58
N SER A 85 2.84 -7.41 21.67
CA SER A 85 2.70 -8.04 22.99
C SER A 85 1.25 -7.99 23.48
N VAL A 86 0.54 -6.88 23.21
CA VAL A 86 -0.86 -6.74 23.55
C VAL A 86 -1.73 -7.69 22.72
N PHE A 87 -1.46 -7.76 21.40
CA PHE A 87 -2.21 -8.63 20.50
C PHE A 87 -1.98 -10.11 20.77
N SER A 88 -0.75 -10.49 21.14
CA SER A 88 -0.44 -11.89 21.43
C SER A 88 -1.04 -12.37 22.74
N ALA A 89 -1.38 -11.46 23.66
CA ALA A 89 -2.02 -11.81 24.94
C ALA A 89 -3.49 -12.22 24.75
N ASP A 90 -4.14 -11.78 23.68
CA ASP A 90 -5.54 -12.12 23.37
C ASP A 90 -5.55 -13.00 22.10
N GLY A 91 -6.19 -14.18 22.19
CA GLY A 91 -6.25 -15.11 21.07
C GLY A 91 -6.93 -14.54 19.83
N LYS A 92 -8.02 -13.75 20.01
CA LYS A 92 -8.71 -13.11 18.89
C LYS A 92 -7.85 -12.03 18.24
N ALA A 93 -7.19 -11.23 19.08
CA ALA A 93 -6.30 -10.17 18.60
C ALA A 93 -5.09 -10.77 17.88
N SER A 94 -4.54 -11.85 18.40
CA SER A 94 -3.42 -12.56 17.78
C SER A 94 -3.80 -13.09 16.39
N ASN A 95 -4.97 -13.70 16.26
CA ASN A 95 -5.47 -14.20 14.98
C ASN A 95 -5.67 -13.06 13.98
N LEU A 96 -6.27 -11.95 14.43
CA LEU A 96 -6.48 -10.78 13.58
C LEU A 96 -5.16 -10.19 13.12
N SER A 97 -4.20 -10.04 14.03
CA SER A 97 -2.87 -9.52 13.73
C SER A 97 -2.15 -10.41 12.69
N CYS A 98 -2.23 -11.72 12.87
CA CYS A 98 -1.64 -12.69 11.95
C CYS A 98 -2.26 -12.57 10.55
N LYS A 99 -3.59 -12.49 10.46
CA LYS A 99 -4.29 -12.34 9.18
C LYS A 99 -3.92 -11.03 8.48
N ILE A 100 -3.91 -9.92 9.23
CA ILE A 100 -3.54 -8.61 8.69
C ILE A 100 -2.11 -8.64 8.17
N LYS A 101 -1.20 -9.24 8.92
CA LYS A 101 0.20 -9.35 8.52
C LYS A 101 0.35 -10.15 7.23
N GLN A 102 -0.33 -11.30 7.13
CA GLN A 102 -0.30 -12.13 5.93
C GLN A 102 -0.86 -11.41 4.71
N MET A 103 -2.02 -10.77 4.86
CA MET A 103 -2.66 -10.04 3.78
C MET A 103 -1.84 -8.81 3.36
N SER A 104 -1.26 -8.10 4.33
CA SER A 104 -0.37 -6.98 4.05
C SER A 104 0.85 -7.42 3.24
N LYS A 105 1.42 -8.57 3.58
CA LYS A 105 2.54 -9.15 2.85
C LYS A 105 2.17 -9.43 1.40
N ILE A 106 0.99 -10.02 1.19
CA ILE A 106 0.47 -10.33 -0.15
C ILE A 106 0.26 -9.03 -0.94
N PHE A 107 -0.36 -8.01 -0.33
CA PHE A 107 -0.59 -6.72 -0.98
C PHE A 107 0.72 -6.03 -1.36
N ILE A 108 1.71 -6.07 -0.48
CA ILE A 108 3.02 -5.46 -0.75
C ILE A 108 3.69 -6.17 -1.92
N ILE A 109 3.64 -7.49 -1.97
CA ILE A 109 4.22 -8.28 -3.06
C ILE A 109 3.53 -7.94 -4.38
N ILE A 110 2.20 -7.91 -4.40
CA ILE A 110 1.42 -7.57 -5.60
C ILE A 110 1.75 -6.15 -6.04
N TRP A 111 1.77 -5.21 -5.10
CA TRP A 111 2.08 -3.81 -5.39
C TRP A 111 3.49 -3.66 -5.96
N ALA A 112 4.49 -4.27 -5.32
CA ALA A 112 5.88 -4.19 -5.75
C ALA A 112 6.06 -4.77 -7.15
N THR A 113 5.42 -5.91 -7.43
CA THR A 113 5.48 -6.56 -8.74
C THR A 113 4.83 -5.66 -9.80
N ALA A 114 3.64 -5.14 -9.53
CA ALA A 114 2.94 -4.26 -10.47
C ALA A 114 3.73 -2.98 -10.74
N PHE A 115 4.30 -2.39 -9.69
CA PHE A 115 5.09 -1.17 -9.80
C PHE A 115 6.37 -1.40 -10.61
N ALA A 116 7.06 -2.53 -10.38
CA ALA A 116 8.25 -2.89 -11.13
C ALA A 116 7.94 -3.11 -12.62
N ILE A 117 6.83 -3.79 -12.91
CA ILE A 117 6.38 -4.01 -14.29
C ILE A 117 6.05 -2.68 -14.96
N ALA A 118 5.37 -1.78 -14.25
CA ALA A 118 5.01 -0.47 -14.78
C ALA A 118 6.26 0.36 -15.10
N ILE A 119 7.23 0.40 -14.20
CA ILE A 119 8.49 1.12 -14.43
C ILE A 119 9.26 0.51 -15.61
N ALA A 120 9.35 -0.81 -15.67
CA ALA A 120 10.03 -1.50 -16.78
C ALA A 120 9.36 -1.20 -18.11
N ALA A 121 8.04 -1.18 -18.15
CA ALA A 121 7.27 -0.85 -19.35
C ALA A 121 7.51 0.59 -19.78
N ILE A 122 7.53 1.54 -18.85
CA ILE A 122 7.81 2.94 -19.14
C ILE A 122 9.21 3.10 -19.72
N LEU A 123 10.20 2.46 -19.09
CA LEU A 123 11.58 2.50 -19.59
C LEU A 123 11.69 1.88 -20.99
N PHE A 124 11.02 0.78 -21.23
CA PHE A 124 11.01 0.11 -22.53
C PHE A 124 10.38 0.99 -23.61
N LEU A 125 9.29 1.67 -23.29
CA LEU A 125 8.60 2.56 -24.24
C LEU A 125 9.42 3.81 -24.56
N CYS A 126 10.28 4.26 -23.63
CA CYS A 126 11.09 5.46 -23.82
C CYS A 126 12.43 5.17 -24.50
N ILE A 127 12.82 3.91 -24.58
CA ILE A 127 14.02 3.48 -25.30
C ILE A 127 13.65 3.15 -26.74
#